data_25d13a34aec6056257039c7955d6a100
#
_entry.id   25d13a34aec6056257039c7955d6a100
#
_cell.length_a   1.000
_cell.length_b   1.000
_cell.length_c   1.000
_cell.angle_alpha   90.00
_cell.angle_beta   90.00
_cell.angle_gamma   90.00
#
_symmetry.space_group_name_H-M   'P 1'
#
loop_
_entity.id
_entity.type
_entity.pdbx_description
1 polymer ?
#
loop_
_entity_poly.entity_id
_entity_poly.type
_entity_poly.pdbx_seq_one_letter_code
_entity_poly.pdbx_strand_id
1 'polypeptide(L)'
;MLVRFTNAKNMYIGPMFEVLVFVYENYWRGDACPELEQLGRKLNAAGFELEDIQQALSWLDELNLASHKTELIDISQAAREHHTESAHSMRVYSVAEQDHLGRECLGFINFLESADVLSPHMREIVMDRAMAIPGHPMHLDDLKIIVLMVYWSIGLEPDALVLDELCDDADRVAH
;
A
#
# COMPACT_ATOMS: atom_id res chain seq x y z
N MET A 1 5.89 19.32 1.52
CA MET A 1 7.03 18.86 2.31
C MET A 1 7.42 17.51 1.73
N LEU A 2 8.59 17.43 1.11
CA LEU A 2 9.04 16.17 0.48
C LEU A 2 9.43 15.22 1.62
N VAL A 3 8.62 14.20 1.86
CA VAL A 3 9.01 13.10 2.73
C VAL A 3 10.05 12.29 1.96
N ARG A 4 11.29 12.40 2.36
CA ARG A 4 12.38 11.58 1.83
C ARG A 4 12.48 10.35 2.71
N PHE A 5 12.29 9.17 2.15
CA PHE A 5 12.76 7.90 2.72
C PHE A 5 14.30 7.92 2.73
N THR A 6 14.90 8.74 3.60
CA THR A 6 16.32 9.09 3.53
C THR A 6 17.22 8.10 4.25
N ASN A 7 16.83 6.84 4.41
CA ASN A 7 17.78 5.86 4.94
C ASN A 7 17.50 4.41 4.51
N ALA A 8 17.38 4.17 3.20
CA ALA A 8 17.25 2.83 2.64
C ALA A 8 18.49 1.90 2.88
N LYS A 9 19.45 2.31 3.72
CA LYS A 9 20.69 1.54 3.93
C LYS A 9 20.60 0.43 4.97
N ASN A 10 19.48 0.30 5.70
CA ASN A 10 19.33 -0.74 6.72
C ASN A 10 17.96 -1.43 6.74
N MET A 11 17.07 -1.11 5.78
CA MET A 11 15.75 -1.72 5.65
C MET A 11 15.86 -2.89 4.65
N TYR A 12 15.36 -4.05 5.01
CA TYR A 12 15.22 -5.21 4.12
C TYR A 12 14.00 -5.02 3.22
N ILE A 13 14.00 -3.94 2.45
CA ILE A 13 12.96 -3.69 1.43
C ILE A 13 13.29 -4.56 0.24
N GLY A 14 12.34 -5.36 -0.21
CA GLY A 14 12.48 -6.13 -1.44
C GLY A 14 12.70 -5.21 -2.65
N PRO A 15 13.47 -5.62 -3.66
CA PRO A 15 13.87 -4.74 -4.77
C PRO A 15 12.69 -4.14 -5.53
N MET A 16 11.57 -4.84 -5.65
CA MET A 16 10.32 -4.30 -6.20
C MET A 16 9.78 -3.12 -5.36
N PHE A 17 9.88 -3.19 -4.04
CA PHE A 17 9.40 -2.12 -3.16
C PHE A 17 10.25 -0.85 -3.26
N GLU A 18 11.54 -0.97 -3.54
CA GLU A 18 12.39 0.20 -3.84
C GLU A 18 11.88 0.96 -5.07
N VAL A 19 11.40 0.24 -6.07
CA VAL A 19 10.75 0.84 -7.25
C VAL A 19 9.45 1.55 -6.86
N LEU A 20 8.61 0.94 -6.00
CA LEU A 20 7.35 1.55 -5.54
C LEU A 20 7.60 2.81 -4.71
N VAL A 21 8.59 2.80 -3.82
CA VAL A 21 9.02 3.99 -3.07
C VAL A 21 9.46 5.10 -4.01
N PHE A 22 10.27 4.78 -5.01
CA PHE A 22 10.70 5.76 -6.00
C PHE A 22 9.51 6.37 -6.77
N VAL A 23 8.51 5.55 -7.14
CA VAL A 23 7.29 6.03 -7.80
C VAL A 23 6.52 6.97 -6.87
N TYR A 24 6.33 6.58 -5.62
CA TYR A 24 5.65 7.39 -4.61
C TYR A 24 6.32 8.76 -4.42
N GLU A 25 7.64 8.80 -4.27
CA GLU A 25 8.39 10.02 -4.03
C GLU A 25 8.40 10.99 -5.23
N ASN A 26 8.41 10.45 -6.45
CA ASN A 26 8.58 11.26 -7.67
C ASN A 26 7.26 11.61 -8.37
N TYR A 27 6.18 10.88 -8.13
CA TYR A 27 4.90 11.04 -8.84
C TYR A 27 3.70 11.20 -7.90
N TRP A 28 3.92 11.57 -6.65
CA TRP A 28 2.89 11.66 -5.63
C TRP A 28 1.74 12.60 -5.93
N ARG A 29 1.96 13.70 -6.58
CA ARG A 29 0.90 14.71 -6.77
C ARG A 29 0.26 14.62 -8.13
N GLY A 30 -0.71 13.72 -8.33
CA GLY A 30 -1.83 13.81 -9.29
C GLY A 30 -1.63 14.38 -10.70
N ASP A 31 -0.62 15.17 -10.91
CA ASP A 31 -0.21 15.68 -12.19
C ASP A 31 0.60 14.63 -12.93
N ALA A 32 -0.14 13.72 -13.54
CA ALA A 32 0.35 12.76 -14.51
C ALA A 32 1.39 11.76 -13.95
N CYS A 33 0.92 10.77 -13.17
CA CYS A 33 1.63 9.49 -13.25
C CYS A 33 1.73 9.15 -14.75
N PRO A 34 2.93 9.08 -15.31
CA PRO A 34 3.07 8.76 -16.73
C PRO A 34 2.47 7.39 -16.98
N GLU A 35 1.97 7.15 -18.18
CA GLU A 35 1.54 5.82 -18.58
C GLU A 35 2.62 4.79 -18.23
N LEU A 36 2.21 3.58 -17.83
CA LEU A 36 3.10 2.53 -17.32
C LEU A 36 4.33 2.31 -18.21
N GLU A 37 4.16 2.43 -19.53
CA GLU A 37 5.26 2.28 -20.49
C GLU A 37 6.30 3.41 -20.37
N GLN A 38 5.86 4.64 -20.16
CA GLN A 38 6.77 5.79 -19.95
C GLN A 38 7.43 5.70 -18.58
N LEU A 39 6.69 5.24 -17.56
CA LEU A 39 7.20 5.01 -16.23
C LEU A 39 8.32 3.98 -16.26
N GLY A 40 8.13 2.85 -16.95
CA GLY A 40 9.16 1.82 -17.12
C GLY A 40 10.46 2.35 -17.72
N ARG A 41 10.38 3.22 -18.73
CA ARG A 41 11.57 3.86 -19.31
C ARG A 41 12.30 4.78 -18.34
N LYS A 42 11.57 5.51 -17.50
CA LYS A 42 12.15 6.40 -16.49
C LYS A 42 12.80 5.62 -15.35
N LEU A 43 12.19 4.52 -14.92
CA LEU A 43 12.73 3.62 -13.90
C LEU A 43 14.02 2.95 -14.38
N ASN A 44 14.05 2.49 -15.64
CA ASN A 44 15.27 1.93 -16.23
C ASN A 44 16.39 3.00 -16.33
N ALA A 45 16.05 4.23 -16.69
CA ALA A 45 16.99 5.34 -16.68
C ALA A 45 17.48 5.73 -15.27
N ALA A 46 16.69 5.47 -14.23
CA ALA A 46 17.08 5.65 -12.84
C ALA A 46 17.99 4.52 -12.31
N GLY A 47 18.14 3.43 -13.07
CA GLY A 47 19.09 2.35 -12.76
C GLY A 47 18.48 1.13 -12.09
N PHE A 48 17.14 1.01 -12.05
CA PHE A 48 16.48 -0.20 -11.53
C PHE A 48 16.62 -1.38 -12.51
N GLU A 49 16.66 -2.59 -11.96
CA GLU A 49 16.71 -3.81 -12.76
C GLU A 49 15.38 -4.05 -13.50
N LEU A 50 15.47 -4.60 -14.70
CA LEU A 50 14.28 -4.77 -15.56
C LEU A 50 13.23 -5.68 -14.93
N GLU A 51 13.64 -6.70 -14.20
CA GLU A 51 12.76 -7.65 -13.52
C GLU A 51 11.96 -6.96 -12.42
N ASP A 52 12.61 -6.14 -11.60
CA ASP A 52 11.98 -5.38 -10.52
C ASP A 52 11.00 -4.33 -11.06
N ILE A 53 11.38 -3.68 -12.16
CA ILE A 53 10.50 -2.74 -12.87
C ILE A 53 9.24 -3.46 -13.36
N GLN A 54 9.37 -4.62 -13.99
CA GLN A 54 8.24 -5.37 -14.52
C GLN A 54 7.30 -5.84 -13.41
N GLN A 55 7.83 -6.33 -12.30
CA GLN A 55 7.06 -6.72 -11.15
C GLN A 55 6.29 -5.52 -10.56
N ALA A 56 6.97 -4.41 -10.34
CA ALA A 56 6.36 -3.20 -9.80
C ALA A 56 5.27 -2.63 -10.73
N LEU A 57 5.50 -2.58 -12.05
CA LEU A 57 4.52 -2.08 -13.01
C LEU A 57 3.29 -3.00 -13.09
N SER A 58 3.47 -4.32 -13.08
CA SER A 58 2.35 -5.28 -13.03
C SER A 58 1.54 -5.10 -11.76
N TRP A 59 2.20 -4.97 -10.62
CA TRP A 59 1.56 -4.76 -9.33
C TRP A 59 0.78 -3.44 -9.28
N LEU A 60 1.33 -2.34 -9.84
CA LEU A 60 0.68 -1.03 -9.95
C LEU A 60 -0.55 -1.07 -10.86
N ASP A 61 -0.49 -1.78 -11.97
CA ASP A 61 -1.63 -1.94 -12.88
C ASP A 61 -2.80 -2.65 -12.17
N GLU A 62 -2.50 -3.72 -11.45
CA GLU A 62 -3.50 -4.43 -10.65
C GLU A 62 -4.03 -3.59 -9.48
N LEU A 63 -3.20 -2.74 -8.86
CA LEU A 63 -3.65 -1.79 -7.84
C LEU A 63 -4.64 -0.77 -8.43
N ASN A 64 -4.34 -0.22 -9.60
CA ASN A 64 -5.26 0.68 -10.30
C ASN A 64 -6.60 0.00 -10.61
N LEU A 65 -6.56 -1.24 -11.07
CA LEU A 65 -7.79 -2.01 -11.31
C LEU A 65 -8.59 -2.26 -10.02
N ALA A 66 -7.92 -2.56 -8.90
CA ALA A 66 -8.57 -2.76 -7.62
C ALA A 66 -9.23 -1.45 -7.12
N SER A 67 -8.53 -0.32 -7.22
CA SER A 67 -9.04 0.99 -6.81
C SER A 67 -10.25 1.43 -7.64
N HIS A 68 -10.22 1.24 -8.95
CA HIS A 68 -11.35 1.59 -9.83
C HIS A 68 -12.58 0.70 -9.65
N LYS A 69 -12.41 -0.59 -9.42
CA LYS A 69 -13.53 -1.49 -9.10
C LYS A 69 -14.31 -1.04 -7.89
N THR A 70 -13.63 -0.45 -6.99
CA THR A 70 -14.11 0.05 -5.73
C THR A 70 -14.96 1.29 -5.86
N GLU A 71 -14.52 2.29 -6.61
CA GLU A 71 -15.33 3.46 -6.91
C GLU A 71 -16.68 3.08 -7.55
N LEU A 72 -16.67 2.07 -8.43
CA LEU A 72 -17.88 1.56 -9.07
C LEU A 72 -18.81 0.83 -8.08
N ILE A 73 -18.26 0.14 -7.08
CA ILE A 73 -19.03 -0.56 -6.05
C ILE A 73 -19.66 0.46 -5.10
N ASP A 74 -18.95 1.50 -4.66
CA ASP A 74 -19.48 2.56 -3.80
C ASP A 74 -20.63 3.29 -4.48
N ILE A 75 -20.53 3.62 -5.76
CA ILE A 75 -21.63 4.23 -6.54
C ILE A 75 -22.83 3.27 -6.64
N SER A 76 -22.58 1.95 -6.77
CA SER A 76 -23.66 0.97 -6.88
C SER A 76 -24.27 0.61 -5.52
N GLN A 77 -23.53 0.71 -4.42
CA GLN A 77 -24.01 0.46 -3.06
C GLN A 77 -24.76 1.67 -2.50
N ALA A 78 -24.36 2.88 -2.82
CA ALA A 78 -25.13 4.09 -2.52
C ALA A 78 -26.54 4.06 -3.15
N ALA A 79 -26.72 3.29 -4.24
CA ALA A 79 -28.02 3.04 -4.89
C ALA A 79 -28.78 1.84 -4.30
N ARG A 80 -28.18 1.04 -3.45
CA ARG A 80 -28.75 -0.14 -2.78
C ARG A 80 -28.57 -0.01 -1.27
N GLU A 81 -29.30 0.93 -0.66
CA GLU A 81 -29.51 0.93 0.79
C GLU A 81 -30.04 -0.45 1.19
N HIS A 82 -29.21 -1.30 1.81
CA HIS A 82 -29.62 -2.33 2.76
C HIS A 82 -28.60 -3.44 3.01
N HIS A 83 -27.31 -3.16 3.09
CA HIS A 83 -26.40 -4.00 3.88
C HIS A 83 -25.28 -3.11 4.42
N THR A 84 -25.62 -2.24 5.37
CA THR A 84 -24.63 -1.66 6.25
C THR A 84 -24.07 -2.82 7.09
N GLU A 85 -22.80 -3.18 6.83
CA GLU A 85 -22.08 -3.98 7.81
C GLU A 85 -22.25 -3.30 9.17
N SER A 86 -22.59 -4.10 10.18
CA SER A 86 -22.75 -3.56 11.54
C SER A 86 -21.46 -2.83 11.91
N ALA A 87 -21.57 -1.64 12.52
CA ALA A 87 -20.42 -0.88 13.02
C ALA A 87 -19.52 -1.68 14.00
N HIS A 88 -19.94 -2.87 14.35
CA HIS A 88 -19.23 -3.82 15.22
C HIS A 88 -18.87 -5.12 14.52
N SER A 89 -18.95 -5.20 13.17
CA SER A 89 -18.51 -6.39 12.47
C SER A 89 -16.98 -6.43 12.46
N MET A 90 -16.42 -7.48 13.03
CA MET A 90 -14.98 -7.70 13.05
C MET A 90 -14.62 -8.60 11.87
N ARG A 91 -13.62 -8.19 11.08
CA ARG A 91 -13.11 -9.04 10.01
C ARG A 91 -12.37 -10.25 10.58
N VAL A 92 -12.68 -11.41 10.05
CA VAL A 92 -11.96 -12.65 10.38
C VAL A 92 -10.96 -12.93 9.24
N TYR A 93 -9.70 -13.05 9.59
CA TYR A 93 -8.63 -13.37 8.65
C TYR A 93 -8.53 -14.88 8.45
N SER A 94 -8.39 -15.32 7.20
CA SER A 94 -8.15 -16.72 6.86
C SER A 94 -6.78 -17.19 7.34
N VAL A 95 -6.58 -18.49 7.43
CA VAL A 95 -5.27 -19.07 7.80
C VAL A 95 -4.19 -18.63 6.83
N ALA A 96 -4.49 -18.60 5.52
CA ALA A 96 -3.54 -18.15 4.50
C ALA A 96 -3.10 -16.69 4.68
N GLU A 97 -4.04 -15.79 5.02
CA GLU A 97 -3.73 -14.39 5.32
C GLU A 97 -2.90 -14.26 6.59
N GLN A 98 -3.23 -15.04 7.63
CA GLN A 98 -2.49 -15.04 8.89
C GLN A 98 -1.05 -15.53 8.72
N ASP A 99 -0.86 -16.59 7.94
CA ASP A 99 0.46 -17.15 7.66
C ASP A 99 1.31 -16.22 6.79
N HIS A 100 0.68 -15.55 5.82
CA HIS A 100 1.38 -14.65 4.90
C HIS A 100 1.77 -13.31 5.56
N LEU A 101 0.83 -12.66 6.23
CA LEU A 101 1.04 -11.34 6.83
C LEU A 101 1.73 -11.41 8.20
N GLY A 102 1.49 -12.48 8.93
CA GLY A 102 1.98 -12.59 10.29
C GLY A 102 1.30 -11.64 11.27
N ARG A 103 1.69 -11.74 12.52
CA ARG A 103 1.06 -11.01 13.64
C ARG A 103 1.29 -9.50 13.56
N GLU A 104 2.47 -9.07 13.16
CA GLU A 104 2.86 -7.66 13.13
C GLU A 104 2.06 -6.90 12.07
N CYS A 105 2.02 -7.41 10.85
CA CYS A 105 1.26 -6.80 9.75
C CYS A 105 -0.24 -6.74 10.06
N LEU A 106 -0.82 -7.83 10.56
CA LEU A 106 -2.24 -7.86 10.94
C LEU A 106 -2.54 -6.92 12.12
N GLY A 107 -1.64 -6.83 13.09
CA GLY A 107 -1.74 -5.88 14.19
C GLY A 107 -1.72 -4.43 13.70
N PHE A 108 -0.86 -4.13 12.74
CA PHE A 108 -0.77 -2.80 12.15
C PHE A 108 -2.01 -2.43 11.32
N ILE A 109 -2.54 -3.35 10.50
CA ILE A 109 -3.81 -3.14 9.78
C ILE A 109 -4.94 -2.83 10.76
N ASN A 110 -5.10 -3.63 11.82
CA ASN A 110 -6.12 -3.42 12.84
C ASN A 110 -5.93 -2.08 13.59
N PHE A 111 -4.70 -1.67 13.83
CA PHE A 111 -4.39 -0.37 14.43
C PHE A 111 -4.85 0.78 13.52
N LEU A 112 -4.50 0.75 12.23
CA LEU A 112 -4.90 1.77 11.26
C LEU A 112 -6.42 1.85 11.09
N GLU A 113 -7.11 0.70 11.10
CA GLU A 113 -8.57 0.62 11.03
C GLU A 113 -9.23 1.20 12.30
N SER A 114 -8.69 0.87 13.48
CA SER A 114 -9.20 1.38 14.76
C SER A 114 -8.99 2.88 14.94
N ALA A 115 -8.01 3.43 14.27
CA ALA A 115 -7.70 4.86 14.26
C ALA A 115 -8.46 5.63 13.16
N ASP A 116 -9.41 4.99 12.46
CA ASP A 116 -10.15 5.54 11.31
C ASP A 116 -9.23 6.04 10.16
N VAL A 117 -8.00 5.54 10.12
CA VAL A 117 -7.02 5.84 9.06
C VAL A 117 -7.30 4.98 7.83
N LEU A 118 -7.57 3.69 8.04
CA LEU A 118 -7.82 2.74 6.98
C LEU A 118 -9.30 2.35 6.97
N SER A 119 -10.05 2.78 5.98
CA SER A 119 -11.45 2.35 5.84
C SER A 119 -11.53 0.84 5.56
N PRO A 120 -12.65 0.17 5.90
CA PRO A 120 -12.82 -1.27 5.62
C PRO A 120 -12.56 -1.61 4.17
N HIS A 121 -12.90 -0.72 3.28
CA HIS A 121 -12.71 -0.86 1.85
C HIS A 121 -11.25 -0.77 1.44
N MET A 122 -10.51 0.26 1.90
CA MET A 122 -9.07 0.38 1.68
C MET A 122 -8.33 -0.82 2.28
N ARG A 123 -8.78 -1.33 3.43
CA ARG A 123 -8.24 -2.55 4.03
C ARG A 123 -8.28 -3.74 3.05
N GLU A 124 -9.41 -3.96 2.38
CA GLU A 124 -9.52 -5.08 1.43
C GLU A 124 -8.57 -4.90 0.23
N ILE A 125 -8.36 -3.67 -0.26
CA ILE A 125 -7.35 -3.41 -1.29
C ILE A 125 -5.95 -3.71 -0.76
N VAL A 126 -5.61 -3.24 0.45
CA VAL A 126 -4.32 -3.53 1.09
C VAL A 126 -4.11 -5.04 1.23
N MET A 127 -5.13 -5.77 1.70
CA MET A 127 -5.08 -7.22 1.85
C MET A 127 -4.86 -7.93 0.51
N ASP A 128 -5.62 -7.56 -0.51
CA ASP A 128 -5.50 -8.13 -1.86
C ASP A 128 -4.09 -7.89 -2.44
N ARG A 129 -3.58 -6.68 -2.31
CA ARG A 129 -2.26 -6.31 -2.81
C ARG A 129 -1.11 -6.92 -2.01
N ALA A 130 -1.27 -7.07 -0.70
CA ALA A 130 -0.32 -7.76 0.14
C ALA A 130 -0.24 -9.25 -0.20
N MET A 131 -1.38 -9.91 -0.38
CA MET A 131 -1.45 -11.32 -0.75
C MET A 131 -0.91 -11.62 -2.15
N ALA A 132 -0.79 -10.62 -3.03
CA ALA A 132 -0.19 -10.76 -4.35
C ALA A 132 1.35 -10.81 -4.31
N ILE A 133 1.98 -10.43 -3.19
CA ILE A 133 3.43 -10.47 -3.03
C ILE A 133 3.88 -11.89 -2.67
N PRO A 134 4.85 -12.48 -3.40
CA PRO A 134 5.38 -13.78 -3.05
C PRO A 134 6.29 -13.73 -1.81
N GLY A 135 6.30 -14.80 -1.04
CA GLY A 135 7.16 -14.93 0.14
C GLY A 135 6.38 -14.90 1.45
N HIS A 136 6.94 -15.47 2.51
CA HIS A 136 6.33 -15.57 3.84
C HIS A 136 7.39 -15.52 4.93
N PRO A 137 7.11 -14.87 6.06
CA PRO A 137 6.08 -13.86 6.30
C PRO A 137 6.45 -12.51 5.69
N MET A 138 5.45 -11.67 5.42
CA MET A 138 5.65 -10.30 4.93
C MET A 138 6.30 -9.43 6.02
N HIS A 139 7.21 -8.56 5.64
CA HIS A 139 7.78 -7.57 6.56
C HIS A 139 6.80 -6.39 6.73
N LEU A 140 6.80 -5.82 7.95
CA LEU A 140 5.94 -4.69 8.27
C LEU A 140 6.24 -3.46 7.38
N ASP A 141 7.51 -3.24 7.06
CA ASP A 141 7.93 -2.12 6.20
C ASP A 141 7.37 -2.25 4.78
N ASP A 142 7.35 -3.46 4.22
CA ASP A 142 6.73 -3.73 2.92
C ASP A 142 5.22 -3.44 2.97
N LEU A 143 4.53 -3.84 4.05
CA LEU A 143 3.13 -3.54 4.24
C LEU A 143 2.87 -2.03 4.36
N LYS A 144 3.72 -1.29 5.05
CA LYS A 144 3.64 0.18 5.15
C LYS A 144 3.70 0.83 3.76
N ILE A 145 4.58 0.35 2.89
CA ILE A 145 4.66 0.82 1.49
C ILE A 145 3.38 0.49 0.73
N ILE A 146 2.82 -0.71 0.89
CA ILE A 146 1.54 -1.08 0.27
C ILE A 146 0.42 -0.13 0.69
N VAL A 147 0.32 0.17 1.99
CA VAL A 147 -0.68 1.13 2.50
C VAL A 147 -0.50 2.50 1.85
N LEU A 148 0.73 3.01 1.77
CA LEU A 148 1.02 4.29 1.09
C LEU A 148 0.62 4.27 -0.38
N MET A 149 0.90 3.17 -1.09
CA MET A 149 0.54 3.03 -2.50
C MET A 149 -0.98 2.95 -2.71
N VAL A 150 -1.74 2.37 -1.77
CA VAL A 150 -3.20 2.40 -1.80
C VAL A 150 -3.72 3.83 -1.66
N TYR A 151 -3.22 4.60 -0.70
CA TYR A 151 -3.55 6.03 -0.58
C TYR A 151 -3.23 6.81 -1.86
N TRP A 152 -2.04 6.55 -2.42
CA TRP A 152 -1.61 7.16 -3.67
C TRP A 152 -2.55 6.85 -4.84
N SER A 153 -3.02 5.60 -4.97
CA SER A 153 -3.87 5.17 -6.10
C SER A 153 -5.26 5.79 -6.08
N ILE A 154 -5.78 6.12 -4.90
CA ILE A 154 -7.09 6.76 -4.72
C ILE A 154 -7.00 8.30 -4.60
N GLY A 155 -5.79 8.85 -4.76
CA GLY A 155 -5.55 10.30 -4.72
C GLY A 155 -5.76 10.95 -3.35
N LEU A 156 -5.71 10.17 -2.26
CA LEU A 156 -5.81 10.66 -0.89
C LEU A 156 -4.41 10.81 -0.28
N GLU A 157 -4.23 11.84 0.54
CA GLU A 157 -3.02 12.05 1.32
C GLU A 157 -3.28 11.61 2.76
N PRO A 158 -2.47 10.69 3.32
CA PRO A 158 -2.57 10.36 4.74
C PRO A 158 -2.32 11.59 5.60
N ASP A 159 -2.94 11.66 6.79
CA ASP A 159 -2.61 12.68 7.77
C ASP A 159 -1.10 12.67 8.09
N ALA A 160 -0.52 13.83 8.43
CA ALA A 160 0.92 13.97 8.65
C ALA A 160 1.45 13.03 9.75
N LEU A 161 0.66 12.77 10.79
CA LEU A 161 1.05 11.84 11.86
C LEU A 161 1.03 10.38 11.39
N VAL A 162 0.06 10.05 10.53
CA VAL A 162 -0.02 8.73 9.89
C VAL A 162 1.14 8.54 8.93
N LEU A 163 1.44 9.58 8.16
CA LEU A 163 2.57 9.57 7.24
C LEU A 163 3.90 9.36 7.99
N ASP A 164 4.08 10.02 9.14
CA ASP A 164 5.24 9.83 10.01
C ASP A 164 5.33 8.36 10.48
N GLU A 165 4.23 7.76 10.93
CA GLU A 165 4.20 6.35 11.38
C GLU A 165 4.47 5.37 10.22
N LEU A 166 3.97 5.68 9.02
CA LEU A 166 4.19 4.87 7.82
C LEU A 166 5.64 4.99 7.30
N CYS A 167 6.28 6.14 7.54
CA CYS A 167 7.64 6.43 7.08
C CYS A 167 8.71 6.28 8.18
N ASP A 168 8.30 6.12 9.45
CA ASP A 168 9.24 6.02 10.57
C ASP A 168 9.87 4.62 10.57
N ASP A 169 11.19 4.60 10.54
CA ASP A 169 11.98 3.39 10.71
C ASP A 169 11.74 2.82 12.12
N ALA A 170 11.58 1.50 12.22
CA ALA A 170 11.40 0.74 13.46
C ALA A 170 12.58 0.88 14.48
N ASP A 171 13.47 1.83 14.30
CA ASP A 171 14.67 2.07 15.12
C ASP A 171 14.45 3.03 16.29
N ARG A 172 13.21 3.36 16.65
CA ARG A 172 12.94 3.92 17.99
C ARG A 172 13.01 2.84 19.05
N VAL A 173 14.21 2.33 19.29
CA VAL A 173 14.50 1.64 20.54
C VAL A 173 14.20 2.60 21.68
N ALA A 174 13.15 2.29 22.43
CA ALA A 174 12.82 2.99 23.67
C ALA A 174 14.02 2.94 24.60
N HIS A 175 14.59 4.10 24.90
CA HIS A 175 15.49 4.30 26.02
C HIS A 175 14.72 4.41 27.31
#